data_032f1aa094b3fddade6e649a22e14e60
#
_entry.id   032f1aa094b3fddade6e649a22e14e60
#
_cell.length_a   1.000
_cell.length_b   1.000
_cell.length_c   1.000
_cell.angle_alpha   90.00
_cell.angle_beta   90.00
_cell.angle_gamma   90.00
#
_symmetry.space_group_name_H-M   'P 1'
#
loop_
_entity.id
_entity.type
_entity.pdbx_description
1 polymer ?
#
loop_
_entity_poly.entity_id
_entity_poly.type
_entity_poly.pdbx_seq_one_letter_code
_entity_poly.pdbx_strand_id
1 'polypeptide(L)'
;MIFGIGADIVKISRIEEMKSLSRFTEKILSPEEHKIASSYNDEKLIKFLAKQFAGKEAISKAFGTGIRKPILFKDIEILRDENGKPLLNPLGGVKKTMINLGISKSHVSLADENDYAIAFAILEL
;
A
#
# COMPACT_ATOMS: atom_id res chain seq x y z
N MET A 1 13.49 12.44 -12.97
CA MET A 1 12.54 12.04 -14.04
C MET A 1 11.56 11.01 -13.49
N ILE A 2 10.30 11.22 -13.78
CA ILE A 2 9.26 10.29 -13.34
C ILE A 2 9.40 8.96 -14.10
N PHE A 3 9.48 7.87 -13.36
CA PHE A 3 9.46 6.53 -13.92
C PHE A 3 8.02 6.08 -14.20
N GLY A 4 7.12 6.29 -13.24
CA GLY A 4 5.74 5.90 -13.38
C GLY A 4 4.85 6.52 -12.31
N ILE A 5 3.55 6.52 -12.62
CA ILE A 5 2.51 7.00 -11.71
C ILE A 5 1.45 5.92 -11.56
N GLY A 6 0.78 5.93 -10.42
CA GLY A 6 -0.31 5.01 -10.16
C GLY A 6 -1.38 5.66 -9.30
N ALA A 7 -2.60 5.23 -9.51
CA ALA A 7 -3.74 5.65 -8.70
C ALA A 7 -4.65 4.45 -8.48
N ASP A 8 -5.28 4.42 -7.33
CA ASP A 8 -6.25 3.39 -7.02
C ASP A 8 -7.36 3.95 -6.13
N ILE A 9 -8.53 3.39 -6.25
CA ILE A 9 -9.68 3.73 -5.43
C ILE A 9 -10.34 2.44 -4.93
N VAL A 10 -10.65 2.40 -3.64
CA VAL A 10 -11.23 1.22 -3.00
C VAL A 10 -12.49 1.62 -2.27
N LYS A 11 -13.56 0.89 -2.52
CA LYS A 11 -14.79 1.06 -1.76
C LYS A 11 -14.61 0.37 -0.41
N ILE A 12 -14.73 1.13 0.68
CA ILE A 12 -14.45 0.62 2.04
C ILE A 12 -15.38 -0.55 2.39
N SER A 13 -16.63 -0.52 1.91
CA SER A 13 -17.57 -1.62 2.16
C SER A 13 -17.10 -2.97 1.59
N ARG A 14 -16.28 -2.97 0.54
CA ARG A 14 -15.70 -4.23 0.03
C ARG A 14 -14.83 -4.93 1.06
N ILE A 15 -14.07 -4.14 1.82
CA ILE A 15 -13.24 -4.68 2.90
C ILE A 15 -14.10 -5.13 4.06
N GLU A 16 -15.07 -4.29 4.43
CA GLU A 16 -16.02 -4.56 5.53
C GLU A 16 -16.81 -5.84 5.33
N GLU A 17 -17.20 -6.12 4.08
CA GLU A 17 -18.03 -7.27 3.72
C GLU A 17 -17.25 -8.55 3.41
N MET A 18 -15.93 -8.53 3.54
CA MET A 18 -15.12 -9.73 3.28
C MET A 18 -15.45 -10.85 4.26
N LYS A 19 -15.51 -12.08 3.75
CA LYS A 19 -15.78 -13.27 4.55
C LYS A 19 -14.71 -13.52 5.60
N SER A 20 -13.45 -13.21 5.26
CA SER A 20 -12.35 -13.37 6.19
C SER A 20 -11.44 -12.15 6.13
N LEU A 21 -11.68 -11.22 7.03
CA LEU A 21 -10.84 -10.05 7.21
C LEU A 21 -9.42 -10.45 7.62
N SER A 22 -9.30 -11.50 8.44
CA SER A 22 -7.98 -11.95 8.90
C SER A 22 -7.13 -12.51 7.76
N ARG A 23 -7.72 -13.22 6.81
CA ARG A 23 -7.00 -13.71 5.61
C ARG A 23 -6.53 -12.55 4.74
N PHE A 24 -7.37 -11.56 4.55
CA PHE A 24 -7.03 -10.38 3.77
C PHE A 24 -5.88 -9.62 4.43
N THR A 25 -5.98 -9.40 5.73
CA THR A 25 -4.94 -8.76 6.54
C THR A 25 -3.61 -9.49 6.38
N GLU A 26 -3.64 -10.81 6.54
CA GLU A 26 -2.47 -11.67 6.41
C GLU A 26 -1.85 -11.57 5.01
N LYS A 27 -2.68 -11.47 3.99
CA LYS A 27 -2.24 -11.42 2.59
C LYS A 27 -1.53 -10.12 2.24
N ILE A 28 -2.02 -8.99 2.74
CA ILE A 28 -1.54 -7.69 2.25
C ILE A 28 -0.55 -6.98 3.17
N LEU A 29 -0.59 -7.23 4.48
CA LEU A 29 0.25 -6.48 5.42
C LEU A 29 1.63 -7.11 5.60
N SER A 30 2.65 -6.26 5.65
CA SER A 30 4.00 -6.64 6.09
C SER A 30 4.00 -6.87 7.60
N PRO A 31 5.06 -7.51 8.16
CA PRO A 31 5.14 -7.70 9.62
C PRO A 31 5.04 -6.40 10.42
N GLU A 32 5.66 -5.32 9.97
CA GLU A 32 5.58 -4.03 10.67
C GLU A 32 4.17 -3.42 10.59
N GLU A 33 3.52 -3.53 9.45
CA GLU A 33 2.14 -3.08 9.30
C GLU A 33 1.20 -3.86 10.20
N HIS A 34 1.42 -5.17 10.36
CA HIS A 34 0.68 -6.01 11.30
C HIS A 34 0.81 -5.51 12.73
N LYS A 35 2.02 -5.15 13.14
CA LYS A 35 2.28 -4.62 14.48
C LYS A 35 1.50 -3.34 14.73
N ILE A 36 1.51 -2.44 13.75
CA ILE A 36 0.78 -1.17 13.83
C ILE A 36 -0.71 -1.43 14.02
N ALA A 37 -1.26 -2.37 13.25
CA ALA A 37 -2.69 -2.66 13.24
C ALA A 37 -3.16 -3.50 14.44
N SER A 38 -2.23 -4.11 15.19
CA SER A 38 -2.57 -5.08 16.24
C SER A 38 -3.44 -4.53 17.35
N SER A 39 -3.41 -3.23 17.59
CA SER A 39 -4.20 -2.57 18.64
C SER A 39 -5.50 -1.95 18.10
N TYR A 40 -5.76 -2.05 16.80
CA TYR A 40 -6.93 -1.39 16.19
C TYR A 40 -8.20 -2.21 16.43
N ASN A 41 -9.32 -1.51 16.69
CA ASN A 41 -10.64 -2.14 16.65
C ASN A 41 -11.00 -2.37 15.17
N ASP A 42 -12.10 -3.09 14.93
CA ASP A 42 -12.50 -3.47 13.58
C ASP A 42 -12.74 -2.26 12.66
N GLU A 43 -13.37 -1.22 13.15
CA GLU A 43 -13.65 -0.01 12.36
C GLU A 43 -12.36 0.64 11.88
N LYS A 44 -11.40 0.83 12.77
CA LYS A 44 -10.10 1.42 12.44
C LYS A 44 -9.28 0.51 11.54
N LEU A 45 -9.34 -0.81 11.79
CA LEU A 45 -8.64 -1.79 10.97
C LEU A 45 -9.15 -1.78 9.53
N ILE A 46 -10.46 -1.74 9.33
CA ILE A 46 -11.07 -1.73 8.00
C ILE A 46 -10.59 -0.51 7.20
N LYS A 47 -10.61 0.67 7.80
CA LYS A 47 -10.13 1.89 7.15
C LYS A 47 -8.64 1.84 6.85
N PHE A 48 -7.86 1.33 7.80
CA PHE A 48 -6.42 1.13 7.61
C PHE A 48 -6.15 0.18 6.45
N LEU A 49 -6.81 -0.97 6.42
CA LEU A 49 -6.65 -1.95 5.35
C LEU A 49 -7.04 -1.38 3.99
N ALA A 50 -8.12 -0.61 3.93
CA ALA A 50 -8.56 0.01 2.67
C ALA A 50 -7.49 0.97 2.13
N LYS A 51 -6.90 1.81 2.99
CA LYS A 51 -5.83 2.73 2.59
C LYS A 51 -4.54 2.00 2.22
N GLN A 52 -4.15 1.01 3.00
CA GLN A 52 -2.95 0.21 2.69
C GLN A 52 -3.11 -0.53 1.37
N PHE A 53 -4.27 -1.13 1.16
CA PHE A 53 -4.58 -1.82 -0.09
C PHE A 53 -4.53 -0.88 -1.28
N ALA A 54 -5.23 0.27 -1.20
CA ALA A 54 -5.21 1.26 -2.27
C ALA A 54 -3.79 1.77 -2.55
N GLY A 55 -3.01 2.03 -1.50
CA GLY A 55 -1.63 2.49 -1.63
C GLY A 55 -0.73 1.47 -2.33
N LYS A 56 -0.85 0.21 -1.94
CA LYS A 56 -0.04 -0.88 -2.54
C LYS A 56 -0.41 -1.10 -4.00
N GLU A 57 -1.70 -1.07 -4.31
CA GLU A 57 -2.16 -1.16 -5.69
C GLU A 57 -1.65 0.02 -6.53
N ALA A 58 -1.74 1.24 -6.01
CA ALA A 58 -1.25 2.42 -6.71
C ALA A 58 0.26 2.32 -7.00
N ILE A 59 1.04 1.88 -6.01
CA ILE A 59 2.49 1.69 -6.19
C ILE A 59 2.76 0.62 -7.24
N SER A 60 2.03 -0.49 -7.22
CA SER A 60 2.20 -1.55 -8.22
C SER A 60 1.89 -1.05 -9.63
N LYS A 61 0.90 -0.18 -9.77
CA LYS A 61 0.58 0.45 -11.05
C LYS A 61 1.67 1.42 -11.49
N ALA A 62 2.30 2.11 -10.54
CA ALA A 62 3.43 3.00 -10.85
C ALA A 62 4.64 2.22 -11.37
N PHE A 63 4.83 0.96 -10.94
CA PHE A 63 5.80 0.05 -11.56
C PHE A 63 5.40 -0.38 -12.97
N GLY A 64 4.13 -0.27 -13.31
CA GLY A 64 3.60 -0.73 -14.58
C GLY A 64 3.24 -2.22 -14.62
N THR A 65 3.38 -2.92 -13.51
CA THR A 65 3.19 -4.38 -13.44
C THR A 65 1.86 -4.81 -12.82
N GLY A 66 1.31 -3.99 -11.93
CA GLY A 66 0.29 -4.46 -11.01
C GLY A 66 0.90 -5.41 -9.97
N ILE A 67 0.06 -5.97 -9.12
CA ILE A 67 0.50 -6.92 -8.09
C ILE A 67 0.77 -8.28 -8.74
N ARG A 68 2.03 -8.58 -8.91
CA ARG A 68 2.51 -9.89 -9.37
C ARG A 68 4.02 -9.93 -9.15
N LYS A 69 4.60 -11.14 -9.05
CA LYS A 69 6.05 -11.27 -8.84
C LYS A 69 6.84 -10.39 -9.81
N PRO A 70 7.84 -9.65 -9.34
CA PRO A 70 8.35 -9.58 -7.98
C PRO A 70 7.70 -8.52 -7.09
N ILE A 71 6.63 -7.86 -7.57
CA ILE A 71 5.94 -6.78 -6.85
C ILE A 71 4.76 -7.38 -6.08
N LEU A 72 5.02 -7.76 -4.83
CA LEU A 72 4.03 -8.41 -3.98
C LEU A 72 3.59 -7.48 -2.85
N PHE A 73 2.36 -7.65 -2.37
CA PHE A 73 1.78 -6.81 -1.32
C PHE A 73 2.67 -6.64 -0.09
N LYS A 74 3.21 -7.73 0.44
CA LYS A 74 4.01 -7.69 1.67
C LYS A 74 5.33 -6.93 1.52
N ASP A 75 5.83 -6.84 0.30
CA ASP A 75 7.08 -6.14 -0.01
C ASP A 75 6.87 -4.66 -0.30
N ILE A 76 5.61 -4.24 -0.45
CA ILE A 76 5.24 -2.83 -0.57
C ILE A 76 4.82 -2.34 0.82
N GLU A 77 5.79 -2.13 1.69
CA GLU A 77 5.48 -1.68 3.04
C GLU A 77 5.24 -0.17 3.05
N ILE A 78 4.10 0.24 3.58
CA ILE A 78 3.76 1.67 3.71
C ILE A 78 3.70 2.01 5.19
N LEU A 79 4.65 2.81 5.62
CA LEU A 79 4.73 3.28 7.00
C LEU A 79 4.40 4.77 7.04
N ARG A 80 4.32 5.33 8.22
CA ARG A 80 4.08 6.76 8.41
C ARG A 80 5.23 7.38 9.17
N ASP A 81 5.59 8.61 8.80
CA ASP A 81 6.55 9.37 9.58
C ASP A 81 5.86 9.97 10.81
N GLU A 82 6.60 10.73 11.59
CA GLU A 82 6.10 11.38 12.82
C GLU A 82 4.96 12.38 12.58
N ASN A 83 4.85 12.89 11.35
CA ASN A 83 3.78 13.81 10.94
C ASN A 83 2.59 13.08 10.29
N GLY A 84 2.63 11.75 10.23
CA GLY A 84 1.59 10.96 9.61
C GLY A 84 1.69 10.83 8.09
N LYS A 85 2.78 11.31 7.50
CA LYS A 85 3.00 11.21 6.05
C LYS A 85 3.31 9.77 5.66
N PRO A 86 2.58 9.19 4.68
CA PRO A 86 2.88 7.84 4.23
C PRO A 86 4.19 7.78 3.45
N LEU A 87 4.96 6.73 3.71
CA LEU A 87 6.26 6.49 3.10
C LEU A 87 6.34 5.04 2.65
N LEU A 88 6.82 4.81 1.43
CA LEU A 88 7.14 3.47 0.97
C LEU A 88 8.49 3.05 1.57
N ASN A 89 8.49 1.92 2.26
CA ASN A 89 9.69 1.22 2.69
C ASN A 89 9.79 -0.07 1.88
N PRO A 90 10.51 -0.07 0.75
CA PRO A 90 10.51 -1.24 -0.13
C PRO A 90 11.26 -2.40 0.51
N LEU A 91 10.69 -3.61 0.37
CA LEU A 91 11.26 -4.84 0.89
C LEU A 91 11.43 -5.85 -0.26
N GLY A 92 12.24 -6.86 -0.02
CA GLY A 92 12.36 -8.03 -0.90
C GLY A 92 12.43 -7.70 -2.39
N GLY A 93 11.52 -8.29 -3.15
CA GLY A 93 11.47 -8.12 -4.61
C GLY A 93 11.17 -6.70 -5.06
N VAL A 94 10.43 -5.94 -4.29
CA VAL A 94 10.16 -4.52 -4.59
C VAL A 94 11.45 -3.71 -4.51
N LYS A 95 12.22 -3.91 -3.44
CA LYS A 95 13.51 -3.24 -3.25
C LYS A 95 14.49 -3.57 -4.38
N LYS A 96 14.60 -4.86 -4.71
CA LYS A 96 15.45 -5.32 -5.82
C LYS A 96 15.06 -4.69 -7.14
N THR A 97 13.76 -4.66 -7.43
CA THR A 97 13.24 -4.10 -8.67
C THR A 97 13.54 -2.60 -8.77
N MET A 98 13.36 -1.85 -7.68
CA MET A 98 13.70 -0.43 -7.66
C MET A 98 15.17 -0.21 -7.99
N ILE A 99 16.05 -0.97 -7.36
CA ILE A 99 17.50 -0.88 -7.60
C ILE A 99 17.81 -1.18 -9.07
N ASN A 100 17.27 -2.28 -9.60
CA ASN A 100 17.52 -2.71 -10.98
C ASN A 100 17.03 -1.70 -12.02
N LEU A 101 15.93 -1.03 -11.73
CA LEU A 101 15.36 -0.03 -12.65
C LEU A 101 15.91 1.39 -12.43
N GLY A 102 16.75 1.58 -11.42
CA GLY A 102 17.30 2.89 -11.10
C GLY A 102 16.31 3.86 -10.46
N ILE A 103 15.25 3.32 -9.84
CA ILE A 103 14.26 4.14 -9.14
C ILE A 103 14.84 4.56 -7.80
N SER A 104 15.04 5.86 -7.63
CA SER A 104 15.70 6.43 -6.44
C SER A 104 14.75 7.07 -5.45
N LYS A 105 13.55 7.46 -5.89
CA LYS A 105 12.58 8.15 -5.04
C LYS A 105 11.19 7.60 -5.27
N SER A 106 10.39 7.63 -4.22
CA SER A 106 8.99 7.25 -4.27
C SER A 106 8.17 8.25 -3.47
N HIS A 107 6.94 8.46 -3.93
CA HIS A 107 5.98 9.33 -3.26
C HIS A 107 4.65 8.59 -3.23
N VAL A 108 3.99 8.61 -2.09
CA VAL A 108 2.67 8.02 -1.96
C VAL A 108 1.77 8.96 -1.17
N SER A 109 0.54 9.09 -1.61
CA SER A 109 -0.48 9.88 -0.93
C SER A 109 -1.71 9.01 -0.72
N LEU A 110 -2.25 9.05 0.48
CA LEU A 110 -3.42 8.27 0.86
C LEU A 110 -4.49 9.21 1.40
N ALA A 111 -5.73 8.97 1.04
CA ALA A 111 -6.85 9.72 1.56
C ALA A 111 -8.07 8.81 1.67
N ASP A 112 -8.95 9.12 2.60
CA ASP A 112 -10.19 8.39 2.75
C ASP A 112 -11.31 9.31 3.21
N GLU A 113 -12.53 8.87 2.93
CA GLU A 113 -13.74 9.43 3.50
C GLU A 113 -14.63 8.26 3.93
N ASN A 114 -15.92 8.46 4.14
CA ASN A 114 -16.81 7.41 4.65
C ASN A 114 -16.89 6.18 3.74
N ASP A 115 -16.91 6.40 2.42
CA ASP A 115 -17.20 5.33 1.46
C ASP A 115 -15.99 4.82 0.69
N TYR A 116 -14.96 5.65 0.52
CA TYR A 116 -13.82 5.32 -0.36
C TYR A 116 -12.49 5.67 0.27
N ALA A 117 -11.49 4.85 -0.06
CA ALA A 117 -10.09 5.17 0.14
C ALA A 117 -9.45 5.36 -1.23
N ILE A 118 -8.54 6.32 -1.34
CA ILE A 118 -7.87 6.66 -2.60
C ILE A 118 -6.38 6.76 -2.36
N ALA A 119 -5.60 6.39 -3.36
CA ALA A 119 -4.16 6.47 -3.29
C ALA A 119 -3.57 6.97 -4.61
N PHE A 120 -2.47 7.71 -4.50
CA PHE A 120 -1.62 8.08 -5.61
C PHE A 120 -0.18 7.71 -5.31
N ALA A 121 0.55 7.31 -6.34
CA ALA A 121 1.96 6.97 -6.21
C ALA A 121 2.76 7.54 -7.38
N ILE A 122 3.97 7.97 -7.08
CA ILE A 122 4.93 8.42 -8.09
C ILE A 122 6.25 7.73 -7.77
N LEU A 123 6.86 7.13 -8.79
CA LEU A 123 8.21 6.58 -8.71
C LEU A 123 9.11 7.43 -9.62
N GLU A 124 10.29 7.77 -9.12
CA GLU A 124 11.25 8.61 -9.85
C GLU A 124 12.60 7.93 -9.99
N LEU A 125 13.22 8.17 -11.12
CA LEU A 125 14.60 7.75 -11.37
C LEU A 125 15.60 8.64 -10.64
#